data_d3511e9d7e7fd81ff8baad55484c13d9
#
_entry.id   d3511e9d7e7fd81ff8baad55484c13d9
#
_cell.length_a   1.000
_cell.length_b   1.000
_cell.length_c   1.000
_cell.angle_alpha   90.00
_cell.angle_beta   90.00
_cell.angle_gamma   90.00
#
_symmetry.space_group_name_H-M   'P 1'
#
loop_
_entity.id
_entity.type
_entity.pdbx_description
1 polymer ?
#
loop_
_entity_poly.entity_id
_entity_poly.type
_entity_poly.pdbx_seq_one_letter_code
_entity_poly.pdbx_strand_id
1 'polypeptide(L)'
;MGNDFVPDDLDASKWENLEPLTRDLLERELSCSGCLENLISDSSKLAEHVSEAGALLYIGMTCDTESEEKKGSFLEFVSNVRPKLSEFSDSLNRRIVNHPSVDDLPERYDLMLRGMRNDIEIFRKENIPLGVRQTELVTEAQSINGAMTVDFHGEEMTFPQMSKFLESNDRTERQAAWTTMAGRRMEDNERLSEIFDELISIRHQIALNAGFESYTQYMFRAMHRFDYTIEDCLEFHDSVESVCIPILNEINMNRKAGLEISELRPWDVNEKGGSGPDIHGKDPLRPFHTVEEMVEKLSEMFN
;
A
#
# COMPACT_ATOMS: atom_id res chain seq x y z
N MET A 1 22.38 17.95 -26.90
CA MET A 1 21.77 16.79 -26.29
C MET A 1 22.52 16.59 -24.99
N GLY A 2 21.97 16.97 -23.85
CA GLY A 2 22.57 16.68 -22.55
C GLY A 2 22.58 15.18 -22.37
N ASN A 3 23.74 14.64 -22.01
CA ASN A 3 23.79 13.23 -21.60
C ASN A 3 23.01 13.15 -20.29
N ASP A 4 21.76 12.64 -20.32
CA ASP A 4 21.03 12.42 -19.09
C ASP A 4 21.82 11.45 -18.21
N PHE A 5 21.91 11.76 -16.89
CA PHE A 5 22.66 10.94 -15.93
C PHE A 5 22.15 9.49 -15.89
N VAL A 6 20.85 9.31 -16.02
CA VAL A 6 20.21 8.00 -16.07
C VAL A 6 19.87 7.68 -17.53
N PRO A 7 20.32 6.54 -18.09
CA PRO A 7 19.94 6.08 -19.42
C PRO A 7 18.42 5.81 -19.51
N ASP A 8 17.78 6.22 -20.60
CA ASP A 8 16.33 6.01 -20.83
C ASP A 8 15.93 4.51 -20.86
N ASP A 9 16.88 3.62 -21.21
CA ASP A 9 16.67 2.18 -21.31
C ASP A 9 17.20 1.41 -20.09
N LEU A 10 17.41 2.08 -18.96
CA LEU A 10 17.90 1.49 -17.72
C LEU A 10 16.94 0.39 -17.20
N ASP A 11 17.38 -0.87 -17.15
CA ASP A 11 16.70 -1.91 -16.38
C ASP A 11 17.03 -1.75 -14.88
N ALA A 12 16.22 -0.94 -14.20
CA ALA A 12 16.37 -0.63 -12.77
C ALA A 12 15.90 -1.76 -11.84
N SER A 13 15.46 -2.89 -12.39
CA SER A 13 15.13 -4.09 -11.61
C SER A 13 16.36 -4.88 -11.14
N LYS A 14 17.55 -4.57 -11.68
CA LYS A 14 18.79 -5.29 -11.42
C LYS A 14 19.84 -4.39 -10.78
N TRP A 15 20.42 -4.86 -9.69
CA TRP A 15 21.43 -4.10 -8.97
C TRP A 15 22.68 -3.77 -9.81
N GLU A 16 23.10 -4.68 -10.67
CA GLU A 16 24.29 -4.53 -11.52
C GLU A 16 24.20 -3.28 -12.40
N ASN A 17 22.99 -2.90 -12.82
CA ASN A 17 22.75 -1.71 -13.62
C ASN A 17 22.70 -0.43 -12.77
N LEU A 18 22.29 -0.55 -11.51
CA LEU A 18 22.18 0.57 -10.57
C LEU A 18 23.51 0.90 -9.89
N GLU A 19 24.35 -0.10 -9.63
CA GLU A 19 25.59 0.04 -8.87
C GLU A 19 26.53 1.13 -9.43
N PRO A 20 26.79 1.23 -10.75
CA PRO A 20 27.66 2.30 -11.28
C PRO A 20 27.10 3.69 -11.04
N LEU A 21 25.78 3.87 -11.17
CA LEU A 21 25.10 5.15 -10.96
C LEU A 21 25.08 5.55 -9.47
N THR A 22 24.77 4.60 -8.59
CA THR A 22 24.79 4.84 -7.14
C THR A 22 26.19 5.15 -6.64
N ARG A 23 27.23 4.51 -7.19
CA ARG A 23 28.63 4.80 -6.89
C ARG A 23 29.02 6.21 -7.34
N ASP A 24 28.67 6.60 -8.56
CA ASP A 24 28.92 7.98 -9.05
C ASP A 24 28.28 9.01 -8.11
N LEU A 25 27.01 8.82 -7.74
CA LEU A 25 26.29 9.73 -6.83
C LEU A 25 26.97 9.83 -5.45
N LEU A 26 27.62 8.77 -4.96
CA LEU A 26 28.32 8.79 -3.67
C LEU A 26 29.75 9.35 -3.76
N GLU A 27 30.43 9.23 -4.90
CA GLU A 27 31.85 9.57 -5.06
C GLU A 27 32.06 10.91 -5.81
N ARG A 28 31.06 11.41 -6.55
CA ARG A 28 31.12 12.65 -7.33
C ARG A 28 31.60 13.84 -6.50
N GLU A 29 32.55 14.62 -6.99
CA GLU A 29 33.02 15.83 -6.30
C GLU A 29 31.91 16.91 -6.30
N LEU A 30 31.70 17.50 -5.12
CA LEU A 30 30.74 18.58 -4.91
C LEU A 30 31.50 19.82 -4.40
N SER A 31 31.71 20.80 -5.24
CA SER A 31 32.49 22.00 -4.89
C SER A 31 31.63 23.25 -4.70
N CYS A 32 30.31 23.18 -4.94
CA CYS A 32 29.40 24.31 -4.88
C CYS A 32 27.93 23.90 -4.65
N SER A 33 27.07 24.84 -4.26
CA SER A 33 25.62 24.63 -4.10
C SER A 33 24.95 24.13 -5.37
N GLY A 34 25.30 24.65 -6.53
CA GLY A 34 24.78 24.16 -7.81
C GLY A 34 25.18 22.71 -8.11
N CYS A 35 26.38 22.28 -7.64
CA CYS A 35 26.79 20.88 -7.73
C CYS A 35 25.93 19.98 -6.84
N LEU A 36 25.53 20.49 -5.67
CA LEU A 36 24.63 19.80 -4.75
C LEU A 36 23.21 19.69 -5.31
N GLU A 37 22.67 20.75 -5.93
CA GLU A 37 21.38 20.71 -6.63
C GLU A 37 21.37 19.69 -7.78
N ASN A 38 22.45 19.61 -8.55
CA ASN A 38 22.58 18.61 -9.61
C ASN A 38 22.62 17.17 -9.05
N LEU A 39 23.33 16.95 -7.93
CA LEU A 39 23.33 15.65 -7.26
C LEU A 39 21.92 15.25 -6.83
N ILE A 40 21.17 16.17 -6.22
CA ILE A 40 19.78 15.94 -5.80
C ILE A 40 18.90 15.62 -7.02
N SER A 41 19.04 16.38 -8.11
CA SER A 41 18.29 16.16 -9.35
C SER A 41 18.57 14.79 -9.97
N ASP A 42 19.85 14.41 -10.07
CA ASP A 42 20.26 13.13 -10.65
C ASP A 42 19.82 11.95 -9.77
N SER A 43 19.93 12.10 -8.45
CA SER A 43 19.43 11.07 -7.51
C SER A 43 17.91 10.90 -7.59
N SER A 44 17.17 12.01 -7.81
CA SER A 44 15.71 11.96 -7.99
C SER A 44 15.34 11.22 -9.28
N LYS A 45 16.05 11.46 -10.39
CA LYS A 45 15.83 10.70 -11.64
C LYS A 45 16.11 9.21 -11.47
N LEU A 46 17.18 8.84 -10.77
CA LEU A 46 17.46 7.44 -10.48
C LEU A 46 16.36 6.81 -9.63
N ALA A 47 15.89 7.52 -8.60
CA ALA A 47 14.79 7.07 -7.74
C ALA A 47 13.48 6.86 -8.51
N GLU A 48 13.18 7.72 -9.52
CA GLU A 48 12.05 7.57 -10.42
C GLU A 48 12.09 6.24 -11.17
N HIS A 49 13.19 5.92 -11.86
CA HIS A 49 13.35 4.65 -12.59
C HIS A 49 13.26 3.43 -11.66
N VAL A 50 13.87 3.50 -10.48
CA VAL A 50 13.79 2.42 -9.47
C VAL A 50 12.36 2.23 -8.96
N SER A 51 11.66 3.34 -8.70
CA SER A 51 10.27 3.31 -8.24
C SER A 51 9.34 2.72 -9.30
N GLU A 52 9.51 3.11 -10.56
CA GLU A 52 8.75 2.56 -11.68
C GLU A 52 9.01 1.06 -11.85
N ALA A 53 10.27 0.62 -11.87
CA ALA A 53 10.61 -0.80 -11.96
C ALA A 53 9.98 -1.62 -10.83
N GLY A 54 10.10 -1.15 -9.58
CA GLY A 54 9.48 -1.80 -8.42
C GLY A 54 7.96 -1.84 -8.49
N ALA A 55 7.32 -0.77 -8.99
CA ALA A 55 5.88 -0.71 -9.18
C ALA A 55 5.40 -1.68 -10.26
N LEU A 56 6.08 -1.73 -11.40
CA LEU A 56 5.73 -2.65 -12.51
C LEU A 56 5.87 -4.13 -12.09
N LEU A 57 6.93 -4.48 -11.35
CA LEU A 57 7.09 -5.83 -10.80
C LEU A 57 5.95 -6.17 -9.82
N TYR A 58 5.59 -5.25 -8.92
CA TYR A 58 4.49 -5.44 -7.98
C TYR A 58 3.13 -5.57 -8.69
N ILE A 59 2.84 -4.69 -9.67
CA ILE A 59 1.62 -4.77 -10.48
C ILE A 59 1.56 -6.10 -11.23
N GLY A 60 2.67 -6.50 -11.88
CA GLY A 60 2.76 -7.77 -12.58
C GLY A 60 2.41 -8.97 -11.70
N MET A 61 2.93 -9.00 -10.45
CA MET A 61 2.64 -10.04 -9.47
C MET A 61 1.18 -9.99 -8.99
N THR A 62 0.64 -8.81 -8.68
CA THR A 62 -0.71 -8.69 -8.13
C THR A 62 -1.82 -8.90 -9.16
N CYS A 63 -1.55 -8.63 -10.45
CA CYS A 63 -2.49 -8.92 -11.54
C CYS A 63 -2.53 -10.40 -11.92
N ASP A 64 -1.53 -11.19 -11.49
CA ASP A 64 -1.43 -12.61 -11.79
C ASP A 64 -0.78 -13.33 -10.61
N THR A 65 -1.57 -13.55 -9.56
CA THR A 65 -1.13 -14.09 -8.27
C THR A 65 -0.75 -15.57 -8.33
N GLU A 66 -1.09 -16.27 -9.41
CA GLU A 66 -0.72 -17.68 -9.65
C GLU A 66 0.63 -17.82 -10.36
N SER A 67 1.17 -16.74 -10.95
CA SER A 67 2.45 -16.77 -11.66
C SER A 67 3.63 -16.78 -10.69
N GLU A 68 4.25 -17.94 -10.50
CA GLU A 68 5.48 -18.08 -9.70
C GLU A 68 6.66 -17.29 -10.31
N GLU A 69 6.70 -17.09 -11.64
CA GLU A 69 7.71 -16.26 -12.31
C GLU A 69 7.61 -14.80 -11.91
N LYS A 70 6.42 -14.21 -11.99
CA LYS A 70 6.19 -12.80 -11.62
C LYS A 70 6.42 -12.55 -10.13
N LYS A 71 5.95 -13.47 -9.30
CA LYS A 71 6.20 -13.45 -7.86
C LYS A 71 7.69 -13.56 -7.55
N GLY A 72 8.39 -14.48 -8.19
CA GLY A 72 9.83 -14.66 -8.05
C GLY A 72 10.61 -13.40 -8.44
N SER A 73 10.27 -12.77 -9.57
CA SER A 73 10.91 -11.53 -10.03
C SER A 73 10.70 -10.37 -9.05
N PHE A 74 9.51 -10.22 -8.49
CA PHE A 74 9.26 -9.21 -7.46
C PHE A 74 10.03 -9.49 -6.18
N LEU A 75 10.05 -10.73 -5.68
CA LEU A 75 10.77 -11.11 -4.46
C LEU A 75 12.30 -11.01 -4.64
N GLU A 76 12.81 -11.27 -5.85
CA GLU A 76 14.23 -11.06 -6.18
C GLU A 76 14.59 -9.57 -6.07
N PHE A 77 13.78 -8.67 -6.62
CA PHE A 77 13.97 -7.23 -6.46
C PHE A 77 13.93 -6.80 -4.98
N VAL A 78 12.99 -7.35 -4.21
CA VAL A 78 12.85 -7.06 -2.77
C VAL A 78 14.05 -7.53 -1.96
N SER A 79 14.62 -8.70 -2.27
CA SER A 79 15.72 -9.29 -1.49
C SER A 79 17.11 -8.87 -1.95
N ASN A 80 17.30 -8.54 -3.24
CA ASN A 80 18.61 -8.25 -3.80
C ASN A 80 18.86 -6.78 -4.13
N VAL A 81 17.82 -6.02 -4.47
CA VAL A 81 17.94 -4.61 -4.88
C VAL A 81 17.58 -3.65 -3.74
N ARG A 82 16.40 -3.81 -3.13
CA ARG A 82 15.93 -2.91 -2.06
C ARG A 82 16.90 -2.76 -0.87
N PRO A 83 17.53 -3.84 -0.35
CA PRO A 83 18.50 -3.72 0.74
C PRO A 83 19.67 -2.79 0.42
N LYS A 84 20.23 -2.93 -0.77
CA LYS A 84 21.36 -2.12 -1.24
C LYS A 84 20.95 -0.68 -1.49
N LEU A 85 19.75 -0.45 -2.03
CA LEU A 85 19.17 0.88 -2.18
C LEU A 85 18.92 1.56 -0.82
N SER A 86 18.52 0.82 0.20
CA SER A 86 18.31 1.36 1.55
C SER A 86 19.64 1.86 2.16
N GLU A 87 20.71 1.10 2.04
CA GLU A 87 22.07 1.51 2.47
C GLU A 87 22.59 2.71 1.65
N PHE A 88 22.37 2.68 0.34
CA PHE A 88 22.70 3.78 -0.56
C PHE A 88 21.96 5.06 -0.19
N SER A 89 20.64 4.98 0.04
CA SER A 89 19.82 6.14 0.39
C SER A 89 20.24 6.78 1.71
N ASP A 90 20.55 6.00 2.75
CA ASP A 90 21.08 6.52 4.00
C ASP A 90 22.43 7.24 3.77
N SER A 91 23.33 6.63 3.00
CA SER A 91 24.64 7.22 2.68
C SER A 91 24.52 8.51 1.88
N LEU A 92 23.62 8.55 0.91
CA LEU A 92 23.36 9.74 0.09
C LEU A 92 22.70 10.85 0.91
N ASN A 93 21.70 10.52 1.73
CA ASN A 93 21.04 11.47 2.61
C ASN A 93 22.05 12.12 3.55
N ARG A 94 22.93 11.34 4.18
CA ARG A 94 24.02 11.87 5.04
C ARG A 94 24.97 12.77 4.27
N ARG A 95 25.30 12.40 3.04
CA ARG A 95 26.17 13.20 2.19
C ARG A 95 25.55 14.56 1.86
N ILE A 96 24.27 14.60 1.50
CA ILE A 96 23.55 15.84 1.18
C ILE A 96 23.39 16.71 2.41
N VAL A 97 22.87 16.16 3.51
CA VAL A 97 22.54 16.91 4.74
C VAL A 97 23.79 17.48 5.42
N ASN A 98 24.93 16.79 5.32
CA ASN A 98 26.20 17.25 5.92
C ASN A 98 27.08 18.07 4.96
N HIS A 99 26.59 18.38 3.75
CA HIS A 99 27.37 19.17 2.80
C HIS A 99 27.49 20.64 3.28
N PRO A 100 28.69 21.27 3.22
CA PRO A 100 28.89 22.65 3.69
C PRO A 100 27.94 23.69 3.07
N SER A 101 27.50 23.48 1.83
CA SER A 101 26.57 24.37 1.12
C SER A 101 25.09 23.92 1.24
N VAL A 102 24.72 23.06 2.18
CA VAL A 102 23.32 22.64 2.34
C VAL A 102 22.41 23.81 2.73
N ASP A 103 22.92 24.74 3.51
CA ASP A 103 22.19 25.93 3.96
C ASP A 103 22.09 27.01 2.87
N ASP A 104 22.84 26.86 1.75
CA ASP A 104 22.76 27.73 0.56
C ASP A 104 21.66 27.24 -0.42
N LEU A 105 21.04 26.10 -0.18
CA LEU A 105 19.95 25.58 -1.02
C LEU A 105 18.69 26.45 -0.91
N PRO A 106 17.93 26.63 -2.01
CA PRO A 106 16.65 27.32 -1.96
C PRO A 106 15.64 26.69 -1.01
N GLU A 107 14.75 27.52 -0.42
CA GLU A 107 13.67 27.13 0.52
C GLU A 107 12.81 25.93 0.02
N ARG A 108 12.67 25.78 -1.30
CA ARG A 108 11.96 24.64 -1.91
C ARG A 108 12.50 23.26 -1.47
N TYR A 109 13.74 23.20 -0.97
CA TYR A 109 14.36 21.96 -0.50
C TYR A 109 14.15 21.70 1.01
N ASP A 110 13.61 22.65 1.77
CA ASP A 110 13.50 22.54 3.24
C ASP A 110 12.72 21.30 3.67
N LEU A 111 11.58 21.02 3.05
CA LEU A 111 10.78 19.86 3.36
C LEU A 111 11.50 18.54 3.01
N MET A 112 12.19 18.49 1.89
CA MET A 112 13.00 17.35 1.49
C MET A 112 14.13 17.11 2.48
N LEU A 113 14.86 18.17 2.87
CA LEU A 113 15.95 18.08 3.85
C LEU A 113 15.46 17.66 5.24
N ARG A 114 14.25 18.14 5.64
CA ARG A 114 13.60 17.66 6.86
C ARG A 114 13.34 16.16 6.80
N GLY A 115 12.82 15.66 5.68
CA GLY A 115 12.62 14.24 5.43
C GLY A 115 13.93 13.45 5.50
N MET A 116 14.97 13.89 4.80
CA MET A 116 16.29 13.24 4.79
C MET A 116 16.90 13.16 6.21
N ARG A 117 16.83 14.25 7.00
CA ARG A 117 17.31 14.24 8.39
C ARG A 117 16.54 13.23 9.24
N ASN A 118 15.22 13.18 9.09
CA ASN A 118 14.38 12.20 9.76
C ASN A 118 14.74 10.76 9.35
N ASP A 119 14.94 10.49 8.07
CA ASP A 119 15.27 9.15 7.58
C ASP A 119 16.63 8.68 8.11
N ILE A 120 17.63 9.56 8.15
CA ILE A 120 18.93 9.30 8.79
C ILE A 120 18.76 8.93 10.27
N GLU A 121 17.90 9.63 11.00
CA GLU A 121 17.67 9.43 12.42
C GLU A 121 17.05 8.07 12.72
N ILE A 122 16.10 7.62 11.89
CA ILE A 122 15.40 6.35 12.10
C ILE A 122 16.05 5.16 11.40
N PHE A 123 16.98 5.37 10.47
CA PHE A 123 17.64 4.30 9.75
C PHE A 123 18.40 3.35 10.67
N ARG A 124 18.18 2.04 10.48
CA ARG A 124 18.93 0.97 11.15
C ARG A 124 19.20 -0.13 10.15
N LYS A 125 20.46 -0.51 10.00
CA LYS A 125 20.87 -1.58 9.09
C LYS A 125 20.23 -2.92 9.47
N GLU A 126 20.03 -3.15 10.76
CA GLU A 126 19.38 -4.34 11.31
C GLU A 126 17.90 -4.48 10.88
N ASN A 127 17.27 -3.37 10.48
CA ASN A 127 15.89 -3.37 9.99
C ASN A 127 15.74 -3.79 8.52
N ILE A 128 16.84 -3.77 7.75
CA ILE A 128 16.81 -4.15 6.34
C ILE A 128 16.29 -5.58 6.13
N PRO A 129 16.86 -6.62 6.75
CA PRO A 129 16.36 -7.98 6.60
C PRO A 129 14.95 -8.16 7.16
N LEU A 130 14.57 -7.43 8.19
CA LEU A 130 13.21 -7.44 8.74
C LEU A 130 12.21 -6.86 7.75
N GLY A 131 12.57 -5.80 7.01
CA GLY A 131 11.74 -5.24 5.94
C GLY A 131 11.56 -6.19 4.76
N VAL A 132 12.59 -6.94 4.38
CA VAL A 132 12.49 -8.00 3.37
C VAL A 132 11.50 -9.07 3.83
N ARG A 133 11.69 -9.60 5.05
CA ARG A 133 10.80 -10.63 5.61
C ARG A 133 9.36 -10.16 5.72
N GLN A 134 9.13 -8.90 6.13
CA GLN A 134 7.80 -8.31 6.16
C GLN A 134 7.14 -8.32 4.77
N THR A 135 7.90 -7.99 3.71
CA THR A 135 7.38 -7.98 2.34
C THR A 135 7.06 -9.39 1.86
N GLU A 136 7.89 -10.39 2.17
CA GLU A 136 7.63 -11.80 1.85
C GLU A 136 6.31 -12.28 2.48
N LEU A 137 6.09 -12.00 3.77
CA LEU A 137 4.87 -12.40 4.49
C LEU A 137 3.62 -11.72 3.93
N VAL A 138 3.72 -10.43 3.60
CA VAL A 138 2.61 -9.70 2.96
C VAL A 138 2.30 -10.30 1.59
N THR A 139 3.33 -10.62 0.81
CA THR A 139 3.18 -11.26 -0.51
C THR A 139 2.54 -12.65 -0.39
N GLU A 140 2.92 -13.44 0.61
CA GLU A 140 2.30 -14.74 0.89
C GLU A 140 0.81 -14.58 1.23
N ALA A 141 0.47 -13.67 2.14
CA ALA A 141 -0.93 -13.38 2.48
C ALA A 141 -1.76 -12.90 1.27
N GLN A 142 -1.17 -12.08 0.39
CA GLN A 142 -1.80 -11.66 -0.86
C GLN A 142 -2.04 -12.84 -1.80
N SER A 143 -1.08 -13.75 -1.94
CA SER A 143 -1.22 -14.96 -2.76
C SER A 143 -2.33 -15.86 -2.24
N ILE A 144 -2.40 -16.11 -0.92
CA ILE A 144 -3.47 -16.89 -0.29
C ILE A 144 -4.84 -16.25 -0.58
N ASN A 145 -4.98 -14.94 -0.33
CA ASN A 145 -6.25 -14.25 -0.56
C ASN A 145 -6.64 -14.19 -2.04
N GLY A 146 -5.66 -14.02 -2.94
CA GLY A 146 -5.90 -13.95 -4.39
C GLY A 146 -6.35 -15.29 -4.99
N ALA A 147 -5.90 -16.40 -4.42
CA ALA A 147 -6.26 -17.75 -4.85
C ALA A 147 -7.61 -18.25 -4.32
N MET A 148 -8.30 -17.46 -3.47
CA MET A 148 -9.59 -17.87 -2.91
C MET A 148 -10.68 -17.88 -3.97
N THR A 149 -11.19 -19.07 -4.29
CA THR A 149 -12.39 -19.30 -5.11
C THR A 149 -13.43 -20.11 -4.34
N VAL A 150 -14.65 -20.05 -4.75
CA VAL A 150 -15.78 -20.81 -4.21
C VAL A 150 -16.64 -21.36 -5.36
N ASP A 151 -17.24 -22.53 -5.14
CA ASP A 151 -18.32 -22.99 -6.00
C ASP A 151 -19.65 -22.36 -5.54
N PHE A 152 -20.31 -21.64 -6.44
CA PHE A 152 -21.60 -21.02 -6.16
C PHE A 152 -22.49 -21.11 -7.38
N HIS A 153 -23.69 -21.69 -7.22
CA HIS A 153 -24.61 -22.03 -8.33
C HIS A 153 -24.03 -22.96 -9.39
N GLY A 154 -23.03 -23.79 -9.03
CA GLY A 154 -22.37 -24.72 -9.95
C GLY A 154 -21.30 -24.09 -10.83
N GLU A 155 -20.87 -22.88 -10.52
CA GLU A 155 -19.77 -22.18 -11.16
C GLU A 155 -18.69 -21.84 -10.13
N GLU A 156 -17.42 -22.00 -10.51
CA GLU A 156 -16.28 -21.52 -9.70
C GLU A 156 -16.18 -20.00 -9.84
N MET A 157 -16.18 -19.30 -8.71
CA MET A 157 -16.19 -17.85 -8.65
C MET A 157 -15.12 -17.30 -7.70
N THR A 158 -14.50 -16.20 -8.11
CA THR A 158 -13.64 -15.41 -7.23
C THR A 158 -14.47 -14.56 -6.26
N PHE A 159 -13.88 -14.09 -5.16
CA PHE A 159 -14.57 -13.22 -4.21
C PHE A 159 -15.11 -11.91 -4.82
N PRO A 160 -14.40 -11.22 -5.75
CA PRO A 160 -14.97 -10.09 -6.46
C PRO A 160 -16.23 -10.46 -7.27
N GLN A 161 -16.26 -11.63 -7.92
CA GLN A 161 -17.45 -12.11 -8.63
C GLN A 161 -18.61 -12.44 -7.69
N MET A 162 -18.31 -12.94 -6.47
CA MET A 162 -19.31 -13.21 -5.43
C MET A 162 -19.96 -11.94 -4.86
N SER A 163 -19.27 -10.80 -4.90
CA SER A 163 -19.76 -9.54 -4.32
C SER A 163 -21.11 -9.08 -4.90
N LYS A 164 -21.40 -9.40 -6.16
CA LYS A 164 -22.70 -9.09 -6.79
C LYS A 164 -23.90 -9.73 -6.09
N PHE A 165 -23.70 -10.92 -5.50
CA PHE A 165 -24.77 -11.65 -4.80
C PHE A 165 -25.05 -11.07 -3.42
N LEU A 166 -24.10 -10.34 -2.81
CA LEU A 166 -24.32 -9.63 -1.55
C LEU A 166 -25.21 -8.38 -1.72
N GLU A 167 -25.45 -7.95 -2.95
CA GLU A 167 -26.35 -6.84 -3.29
C GLU A 167 -27.75 -7.33 -3.78
N SER A 168 -27.94 -8.64 -3.87
CA SER A 168 -29.23 -9.22 -4.29
C SER A 168 -30.39 -8.77 -3.38
N ASN A 169 -31.56 -8.57 -3.97
CA ASN A 169 -32.80 -8.31 -3.21
C ASN A 169 -33.28 -9.55 -2.43
N ASP A 170 -32.88 -10.78 -2.88
CA ASP A 170 -33.18 -12.01 -2.16
C ASP A 170 -32.22 -12.19 -0.95
N ARG A 171 -32.76 -12.08 0.26
CA ARG A 171 -32.01 -12.26 1.50
C ARG A 171 -31.38 -13.66 1.63
N THR A 172 -32.05 -14.67 1.11
CA THR A 172 -31.56 -16.07 1.17
C THR A 172 -30.32 -16.23 0.28
N GLU A 173 -30.31 -15.61 -0.90
CA GLU A 173 -29.17 -15.58 -1.78
C GLU A 173 -27.98 -14.82 -1.16
N ARG A 174 -28.23 -13.63 -0.56
CA ARG A 174 -27.19 -12.88 0.16
C ARG A 174 -26.57 -13.70 1.29
N GLN A 175 -27.41 -14.36 2.11
CA GLN A 175 -26.96 -15.22 3.19
C GLN A 175 -26.12 -16.38 2.67
N ALA A 176 -26.57 -17.05 1.60
CA ALA A 176 -25.83 -18.16 1.00
C ALA A 176 -24.46 -17.70 0.50
N ALA A 177 -24.41 -16.60 -0.26
CA ALA A 177 -23.17 -16.03 -0.78
C ALA A 177 -22.20 -15.67 0.35
N TRP A 178 -22.67 -14.93 1.37
CA TRP A 178 -21.85 -14.54 2.50
C TRP A 178 -21.29 -15.73 3.27
N THR A 179 -22.15 -16.73 3.57
CA THR A 179 -21.76 -17.93 4.31
C THR A 179 -20.71 -18.74 3.55
N THR A 180 -20.88 -18.89 2.25
CA THR A 180 -19.91 -19.58 1.37
C THR A 180 -18.56 -18.88 1.37
N MET A 181 -18.54 -17.56 1.19
CA MET A 181 -17.31 -16.77 1.25
C MET A 181 -16.64 -16.82 2.62
N ALA A 182 -17.42 -16.69 3.70
CA ALA A 182 -16.90 -16.76 5.06
C ALA A 182 -16.31 -18.15 5.36
N GLY A 183 -16.99 -19.22 4.93
CA GLY A 183 -16.49 -20.59 5.06
C GLY A 183 -15.14 -20.78 4.39
N ARG A 184 -14.99 -20.31 3.14
CA ARG A 184 -13.73 -20.42 2.40
C ARG A 184 -12.57 -19.64 3.07
N ARG A 185 -12.84 -18.45 3.63
CA ARG A 185 -11.83 -17.68 4.38
C ARG A 185 -11.35 -18.41 5.61
N MET A 186 -12.24 -19.15 6.29
CA MET A 186 -11.89 -19.91 7.50
C MET A 186 -10.94 -21.07 7.23
N GLU A 187 -10.88 -21.59 6.01
CA GLU A 187 -9.96 -22.68 5.64
C GLU A 187 -8.49 -22.26 5.76
N ASP A 188 -8.16 -21.00 5.42
CA ASP A 188 -6.80 -20.46 5.49
C ASP A 188 -6.53 -19.65 6.77
N ASN A 189 -7.49 -19.62 7.72
CA ASN A 189 -7.41 -18.76 8.90
C ASN A 189 -6.19 -19.02 9.77
N GLU A 190 -5.79 -20.27 9.95
CA GLU A 190 -4.62 -20.65 10.76
C GLU A 190 -3.35 -20.02 10.16
N ARG A 191 -3.12 -20.22 8.86
CA ARG A 191 -1.93 -19.68 8.19
C ARG A 191 -1.92 -18.16 8.15
N LEU A 192 -3.05 -17.53 7.87
CA LEU A 192 -3.17 -16.06 7.88
C LEU A 192 -2.94 -15.46 9.28
N SER A 193 -3.38 -16.15 10.34
CA SER A 193 -3.12 -15.75 11.72
C SER A 193 -1.64 -15.85 12.07
N GLU A 194 -0.95 -16.94 11.71
CA GLU A 194 0.50 -17.07 11.88
C GLU A 194 1.27 -15.94 11.19
N ILE A 195 0.93 -15.63 9.92
CA ILE A 195 1.53 -14.52 9.18
C ILE A 195 1.31 -13.19 9.92
N PHE A 196 0.11 -12.96 10.43
CA PHE A 196 -0.22 -11.74 11.16
C PHE A 196 0.59 -11.61 12.46
N ASP A 197 0.72 -12.68 13.22
CA ASP A 197 1.51 -12.70 14.47
C ASP A 197 3.01 -12.47 14.20
N GLU A 198 3.55 -13.08 13.13
CA GLU A 198 4.94 -12.84 12.72
C GLU A 198 5.13 -11.38 12.27
N LEU A 199 4.19 -10.81 11.52
CA LEU A 199 4.23 -9.40 11.12
C LEU A 199 4.21 -8.44 12.33
N ILE A 200 3.38 -8.71 13.35
CA ILE A 200 3.36 -7.93 14.59
C ILE A 200 4.73 -7.96 15.26
N SER A 201 5.32 -9.16 15.40
CA SER A 201 6.62 -9.36 16.01
C SER A 201 7.73 -8.60 15.27
N ILE A 202 7.80 -8.74 13.95
CA ILE A 202 8.78 -8.05 13.10
C ILE A 202 8.63 -6.53 13.21
N ARG A 203 7.42 -6.00 13.12
CA ARG A 203 7.13 -4.57 13.21
C ARG A 203 7.52 -3.99 14.56
N HIS A 204 7.24 -4.72 15.64
CA HIS A 204 7.69 -4.31 16.96
C HIS A 204 9.21 -4.27 17.06
N GLN A 205 9.92 -5.29 16.54
CA GLN A 205 11.38 -5.31 16.53
C GLN A 205 11.97 -4.15 15.70
N ILE A 206 11.38 -3.83 14.54
CA ILE A 206 11.78 -2.68 13.71
C ILE A 206 11.72 -1.38 14.51
N ALA A 207 10.65 -1.17 15.28
CA ALA A 207 10.48 0.00 16.12
C ALA A 207 11.53 0.07 17.23
N LEU A 208 11.72 -1.04 17.95
CA LEU A 208 12.72 -1.14 19.03
C LEU A 208 14.15 -0.85 18.52
N ASN A 209 14.53 -1.42 17.39
CA ASN A 209 15.84 -1.17 16.78
C ASN A 209 16.05 0.32 16.46
N ALA A 210 14.99 1.01 16.06
CA ALA A 210 15.03 2.44 15.77
C ALA A 210 14.90 3.34 17.01
N GLY A 211 14.71 2.75 18.21
CA GLY A 211 14.64 3.47 19.49
C GLY A 211 13.23 3.94 19.86
N PHE A 212 12.19 3.37 19.27
CA PHE A 212 10.79 3.67 19.56
C PHE A 212 10.15 2.59 20.44
N GLU A 213 9.23 2.98 21.30
CA GLU A 213 8.48 2.06 22.17
C GLU A 213 7.39 1.30 21.39
N SER A 214 6.87 1.87 20.30
CA SER A 214 5.82 1.27 19.50
C SER A 214 6.04 1.43 18.00
N TYR A 215 5.49 0.50 17.22
CA TYR A 215 5.54 0.58 15.76
C TYR A 215 4.76 1.80 15.23
N THR A 216 3.72 2.25 15.93
CA THR A 216 2.98 3.46 15.57
C THR A 216 3.88 4.70 15.61
N GLN A 217 4.65 4.88 16.69
CA GLN A 217 5.60 6.00 16.81
C GLN A 217 6.66 5.96 15.70
N TYR A 218 7.22 4.78 15.43
CA TYR A 218 8.17 4.59 14.33
C TYR A 218 7.55 4.96 12.98
N MET A 219 6.33 4.47 12.70
CA MET A 219 5.66 4.71 11.42
C MET A 219 5.25 6.16 11.21
N PHE A 220 4.93 6.91 12.25
CA PHE A 220 4.71 8.36 12.13
C PHE A 220 5.95 9.06 11.55
N ARG A 221 7.13 8.68 12.01
CA ARG A 221 8.40 9.18 11.49
C ARG A 221 8.69 8.64 10.09
N ALA A 222 8.55 7.35 9.87
CA ALA A 222 8.81 6.69 8.58
C ALA A 222 7.88 7.17 7.45
N MET A 223 6.67 7.62 7.78
CA MET A 223 5.71 8.19 6.82
C MET A 223 5.78 9.73 6.73
N HIS A 224 6.79 10.36 7.33
CA HIS A 224 6.98 11.81 7.36
C HIS A 224 5.73 12.57 7.84
N ARG A 225 5.02 12.02 8.83
CA ARG A 225 3.85 12.69 9.45
C ARG A 225 4.33 13.72 10.45
N PHE A 226 4.65 14.92 9.98
CA PHE A 226 5.27 15.96 10.77
C PHE A 226 4.30 17.03 11.27
N ASP A 227 3.06 17.08 10.72
CA ASP A 227 2.15 18.20 10.91
C ASP A 227 1.00 17.89 11.88
N TYR A 228 0.89 16.66 12.34
CA TYR A 228 -0.05 16.19 13.34
C TYR A 228 0.53 15.04 14.17
N THR A 229 -0.06 14.78 15.32
CA THR A 229 0.40 13.81 16.31
C THR A 229 -0.44 12.54 16.33
N ILE A 230 -0.01 11.53 17.10
CA ILE A 230 -0.79 10.32 17.37
C ILE A 230 -2.05 10.71 18.16
N GLU A 231 -1.92 11.65 19.10
CA GLU A 231 -3.00 12.17 19.94
C GLU A 231 -4.09 12.84 19.08
N ASP A 232 -3.72 13.64 18.07
CA ASP A 232 -4.67 14.22 17.12
C ASP A 232 -5.48 13.13 16.37
N CYS A 233 -4.82 12.01 16.03
CA CYS A 233 -5.51 10.87 15.43
C CYS A 233 -6.51 10.20 16.39
N LEU A 234 -6.17 10.09 17.67
CA LEU A 234 -7.06 9.53 18.68
C LEU A 234 -8.27 10.45 18.92
N GLU A 235 -8.06 11.78 19.00
CA GLU A 235 -9.14 12.76 19.08
C GLU A 235 -10.08 12.71 17.86
N PHE A 236 -9.51 12.47 16.67
CA PHE A 236 -10.31 12.22 15.46
C PHE A 236 -11.16 10.95 15.59
N HIS A 237 -10.60 9.84 16.12
CA HIS A 237 -11.36 8.62 16.37
C HIS A 237 -12.51 8.83 17.36
N ASP A 238 -12.27 9.57 18.46
CA ASP A 238 -13.31 9.91 19.44
C ASP A 238 -14.42 10.76 18.80
N SER A 239 -14.05 11.67 17.90
CA SER A 239 -15.02 12.48 17.14
C SER A 239 -15.86 11.61 16.19
N VAL A 240 -15.25 10.63 15.52
CA VAL A 240 -15.97 9.67 14.67
C VAL A 240 -16.92 8.81 15.52
N GLU A 241 -16.47 8.31 16.67
CA GLU A 241 -17.29 7.51 17.57
C GLU A 241 -18.51 8.32 18.05
N SER A 242 -18.30 9.54 18.50
CA SER A 242 -19.35 10.37 19.08
C SER A 242 -20.35 10.90 18.06
N VAL A 243 -19.94 11.15 16.82
CA VAL A 243 -20.78 11.78 15.78
C VAL A 243 -21.27 10.77 14.76
N CYS A 244 -20.37 9.95 14.19
CA CYS A 244 -20.70 9.08 13.06
C CYS A 244 -21.42 7.79 13.51
N ILE A 245 -21.05 7.21 14.65
CA ILE A 245 -21.68 5.97 15.11
C ILE A 245 -23.17 6.11 15.42
N PRO A 246 -23.66 7.18 16.08
CA PRO A 246 -25.09 7.42 16.23
C PRO A 246 -25.85 7.50 14.90
N ILE A 247 -25.28 8.18 13.89
CA ILE A 247 -25.87 8.29 12.55
C ILE A 247 -25.92 6.90 11.88
N LEU A 248 -24.84 6.13 11.97
CA LEU A 248 -24.81 4.76 11.43
C LEU A 248 -25.86 3.86 12.09
N ASN A 249 -26.05 4.00 13.41
CA ASN A 249 -27.07 3.26 14.14
C ASN A 249 -28.49 3.63 13.66
N GLU A 250 -28.76 4.90 13.40
CA GLU A 250 -30.05 5.35 12.82
C GLU A 250 -30.26 4.77 11.41
N ILE A 251 -29.25 4.83 10.55
CA ILE A 251 -29.29 4.21 9.22
C ILE A 251 -29.58 2.71 9.32
N ASN A 252 -28.93 2.01 10.25
CA ASN A 252 -29.13 0.57 10.44
C ASN A 252 -30.53 0.25 11.02
N MET A 253 -31.08 1.09 11.91
CA MET A 253 -32.46 0.93 12.37
C MET A 253 -33.47 1.10 11.22
N ASN A 254 -33.28 2.12 10.37
CA ASN A 254 -34.10 2.35 9.20
C ASN A 254 -33.99 1.19 8.19
N ARG A 255 -32.78 0.68 7.98
CA ARG A 255 -32.55 -0.51 7.13
C ARG A 255 -33.28 -1.74 7.66
N LYS A 256 -33.15 -2.02 8.95
CA LYS A 256 -33.84 -3.13 9.61
C LYS A 256 -35.35 -3.05 9.44
N ALA A 257 -35.93 -1.84 9.60
CA ALA A 257 -37.36 -1.59 9.43
C ALA A 257 -37.77 -1.75 7.96
N GLY A 258 -37.03 -1.16 7.02
CA GLY A 258 -37.33 -1.26 5.58
C GLY A 258 -37.21 -2.67 5.01
N LEU A 259 -36.32 -3.49 5.54
CA LEU A 259 -36.18 -4.91 5.19
C LEU A 259 -37.17 -5.82 5.93
N GLU A 260 -37.97 -5.30 6.86
CA GLU A 260 -38.95 -6.04 7.69
C GLU A 260 -38.33 -7.25 8.42
N ILE A 261 -37.09 -7.10 8.91
CA ILE A 261 -36.36 -8.17 9.59
C ILE A 261 -36.21 -7.90 11.10
N SER A 262 -36.15 -8.96 11.90
CA SER A 262 -36.01 -8.84 13.35
C SER A 262 -34.58 -8.51 13.81
N GLU A 263 -33.58 -8.86 13.01
CA GLU A 263 -32.17 -8.66 13.32
C GLU A 263 -31.35 -8.49 12.03
N LEU A 264 -30.47 -7.47 12.01
CA LEU A 264 -29.47 -7.32 10.95
C LEU A 264 -28.36 -8.35 11.10
N ARG A 265 -27.99 -8.93 10.01
CA ARG A 265 -26.87 -9.88 9.89
C ARG A 265 -25.82 -9.32 8.92
N PRO A 266 -24.59 -9.86 8.87
CA PRO A 266 -23.55 -9.37 7.97
C PRO A 266 -23.97 -9.28 6.49
N TRP A 267 -24.83 -10.19 6.03
CA TRP A 267 -25.37 -10.17 4.67
C TRP A 267 -26.51 -9.16 4.44
N ASP A 268 -26.95 -8.45 5.47
CA ASP A 268 -27.93 -7.37 5.36
C ASP A 268 -27.26 -5.98 5.33
N VAL A 269 -25.95 -5.93 5.57
CA VAL A 269 -25.10 -4.73 5.52
C VAL A 269 -23.91 -5.05 4.62
N ASN A 270 -23.55 -4.16 3.70
CA ASN A 270 -22.36 -4.36 2.89
C ASN A 270 -21.12 -3.87 3.65
N GLU A 271 -20.13 -4.73 3.81
CA GLU A 271 -18.85 -4.42 4.45
C GLU A 271 -18.06 -3.30 3.74
N LYS A 272 -18.31 -3.08 2.44
CA LYS A 272 -17.58 -2.10 1.61
C LYS A 272 -18.25 -0.72 1.53
N GLY A 273 -18.80 -0.20 2.63
CA GLY A 273 -19.21 1.20 2.68
C GLY A 273 -20.70 1.45 2.92
N GLY A 274 -21.41 0.53 3.57
CA GLY A 274 -22.78 0.76 4.02
C GLY A 274 -23.87 0.62 2.96
N SER A 275 -23.52 0.22 1.74
CA SER A 275 -24.48 -0.12 0.69
C SER A 275 -24.85 -1.59 0.84
N GLY A 276 -25.81 -1.89 1.68
CA GLY A 276 -26.50 -3.20 1.65
C GLY A 276 -27.55 -3.21 0.56
N PRO A 277 -28.42 -4.22 0.53
CA PRO A 277 -29.55 -4.27 -0.39
C PRO A 277 -30.40 -3.00 -0.23
N ASP A 278 -30.95 -2.52 -1.36
CA ASP A 278 -31.86 -1.38 -1.31
C ASP A 278 -33.08 -1.73 -0.45
N ILE A 279 -33.38 -0.90 0.54
CA ILE A 279 -34.53 -1.10 1.45
C ILE A 279 -35.88 -0.97 0.77
N HIS A 280 -35.92 -0.45 -0.45
CA HIS A 280 -37.10 -0.32 -1.29
C HIS A 280 -37.16 -1.34 -2.42
N GLY A 281 -36.24 -2.32 -2.43
CA GLY A 281 -36.19 -3.39 -3.41
C GLY A 281 -35.82 -2.93 -4.84
N LYS A 282 -35.18 -1.77 -4.97
CA LYS A 282 -34.70 -1.27 -6.26
C LYS A 282 -33.40 -1.98 -6.63
N ASP A 283 -33.25 -2.28 -7.91
CA ASP A 283 -31.98 -2.79 -8.41
C ASP A 283 -30.87 -1.74 -8.26
N PRO A 284 -29.61 -2.20 -8.04
CA PRO A 284 -28.45 -1.30 -8.02
C PRO A 284 -28.38 -0.48 -9.31
N LEU A 285 -27.95 0.78 -9.19
CA LEU A 285 -27.67 1.62 -10.36
C LEU A 285 -26.60 0.97 -11.23
N ARG A 286 -26.92 0.77 -12.51
CA ARG A 286 -26.00 0.22 -13.52
C ARG A 286 -25.79 1.23 -14.63
N PRO A 287 -24.97 2.26 -14.42
CA PRO A 287 -24.74 3.32 -15.41
C PRO A 287 -24.01 2.84 -16.65
N PHE A 288 -23.37 1.65 -16.60
CA PHE A 288 -22.66 1.02 -17.71
C PHE A 288 -23.02 -0.46 -17.77
N HIS A 289 -23.00 -1.05 -18.97
CA HIS A 289 -23.25 -2.46 -19.19
C HIS A 289 -22.00 -3.22 -19.66
N THR A 290 -21.01 -2.50 -20.21
CA THR A 290 -19.72 -3.05 -20.64
C THR A 290 -18.56 -2.19 -20.16
N VAL A 291 -17.34 -2.75 -20.20
CA VAL A 291 -16.11 -2.02 -19.83
C VAL A 291 -15.87 -0.89 -20.83
N GLU A 292 -16.12 -1.13 -22.11
CA GLU A 292 -15.94 -0.14 -23.16
C GLU A 292 -16.85 1.07 -22.96
N GLU A 293 -18.15 0.83 -22.67
CA GLU A 293 -19.09 1.90 -22.34
C GLU A 293 -18.67 2.69 -21.09
N MET A 294 -18.14 2.02 -20.09
CA MET A 294 -17.60 2.67 -18.89
C MET A 294 -16.43 3.60 -19.24
N VAL A 295 -15.47 3.11 -20.01
CA VAL A 295 -14.28 3.90 -20.40
C VAL A 295 -14.69 5.10 -21.25
N GLU A 296 -15.59 4.94 -22.22
CA GLU A 296 -16.11 6.00 -23.08
C GLU A 296 -16.78 7.12 -22.26
N LYS A 297 -17.76 6.76 -21.41
CA LYS A 297 -18.48 7.74 -20.57
C LYS A 297 -17.60 8.42 -19.55
N LEU A 298 -16.63 7.72 -18.94
CA LEU A 298 -15.67 8.34 -18.03
C LEU A 298 -14.74 9.30 -18.78
N SER A 299 -14.28 8.93 -19.99
CA SER A 299 -13.45 9.80 -20.81
C SER A 299 -14.20 11.08 -21.21
N GLU A 300 -15.50 10.98 -21.56
CA GLU A 300 -16.34 12.13 -21.84
C GLU A 300 -16.53 13.06 -20.64
N MET A 301 -16.61 12.49 -19.43
CA MET A 301 -16.80 13.28 -18.19
C MET A 301 -15.54 14.11 -17.81
N PHE A 302 -14.34 13.63 -18.20
CA PHE A 302 -13.07 14.28 -17.87
C PHE A 302 -12.52 15.18 -19.01
N ASN A 303 -13.15 15.22 -20.19
CA ASN A 303 -12.83 16.12 -21.29
C ASN A 303 -13.77 17.32 -21.30
#